data_b726f72efc3bd0822b173fdddf05a3c3
#
_entry.id   b726f72efc3bd0822b173fdddf05a3c3
#
_cell.length_a   1.000
_cell.length_b   1.000
_cell.length_c   1.000
_cell.angle_alpha   90.00
_cell.angle_beta   90.00
_cell.angle_gamma   90.00
#
_symmetry.space_group_name_H-M   'P 1'
#
loop_
_entity.id
_entity.type
_entity.pdbx_description
1 polymer ?
#
loop_
_entity_poly.entity_id
_entity_poly.type
_entity_poly.pdbx_seq_one_letter_code
_entity_poly.pdbx_strand_id
1 'polypeptide(L)'
;GVWKPRTRPGCFEGVGQEALRWLQRVKSELGMYVSTEVATAVHVEQALAAGIDLLWIGARTTANPFAVQEIADALRGVDVPVLVKNPVNPDVDLWIGAFERLYNAGVKRLGAIHRGFSAYGEKFYRNAPQWQLPIEFRRRMGDIAMICDPSHIGGKRELVLSLSQQALDLNFDGLMIETHCNPVCALSDARQQVTPDELEIIMSKLVRRSADSANADFRSYRNSLDEIDDKLMELLVKRMAVAREIGAVKREKGLTVFQPFRYNKTIERYTKYCKDGKIDIEAVKSIFEAVHSESIRQQLRVVNEGNE
;
A
#
# COMPACT_ATOMS: atom_id res chain seq x y z
N GLY A 1 11.20 7.19 -19.39
CA GLY A 1 11.81 7.45 -18.10
C GLY A 1 13.32 7.66 -18.24
N VAL A 2 13.90 8.37 -17.27
CA VAL A 2 15.36 8.58 -17.20
C VAL A 2 16.03 7.27 -16.86
N TRP A 3 15.70 6.71 -15.70
CA TRP A 3 16.15 5.40 -15.26
C TRP A 3 14.94 4.55 -14.87
N LYS A 4 14.94 3.28 -15.24
CA LYS A 4 13.85 2.35 -14.91
C LYS A 4 14.42 1.01 -14.44
N PRO A 5 14.54 0.76 -13.13
CA PRO A 5 14.96 -0.54 -12.63
C PRO A 5 13.96 -1.61 -13.07
N ARG A 6 14.42 -2.62 -13.78
CA ARG A 6 13.59 -3.67 -14.36
C ARG A 6 13.80 -5.00 -13.66
N THR A 7 12.74 -5.83 -13.65
CA THR A 7 12.80 -7.17 -13.04
C THR A 7 13.58 -8.16 -13.90
N ARG A 8 13.55 -7.97 -15.23
CA ARG A 8 14.22 -8.87 -16.18
C ARG A 8 15.24 -8.09 -17.00
N PRO A 9 16.42 -8.66 -17.27
CA PRO A 9 17.39 -8.06 -18.17
C PRO A 9 16.82 -7.99 -19.59
N GLY A 10 17.37 -7.09 -20.41
CA GLY A 10 16.93 -6.90 -21.80
C GLY A 10 15.63 -6.10 -21.99
N CYS A 11 14.99 -5.63 -20.91
CA CYS A 11 13.88 -4.68 -21.00
C CYS A 11 14.43 -3.25 -21.09
N PHE A 12 13.60 -2.30 -21.57
CA PHE A 12 13.96 -0.89 -21.61
C PHE A 12 14.24 -0.34 -20.20
N GLU A 13 15.46 0.05 -19.92
CA GLU A 13 15.93 0.50 -18.61
C GLU A 13 15.97 2.03 -18.47
N GLY A 14 15.44 2.75 -19.43
CA GLY A 14 15.44 4.21 -19.51
C GLY A 14 16.43 4.72 -20.54
N VAL A 15 16.35 6.03 -20.81
CA VAL A 15 17.21 6.73 -21.78
C VAL A 15 18.51 7.21 -21.14
N GLY A 16 18.55 7.22 -19.81
CA GLY A 16 19.70 7.74 -19.07
C GLY A 16 19.76 9.27 -19.06
N GLN A 17 20.96 9.82 -18.95
CA GLN A 17 21.22 11.26 -18.81
C GLN A 17 20.60 12.13 -19.91
N GLU A 18 20.40 11.60 -21.11
CA GLU A 18 19.79 12.35 -22.21
C GLU A 18 18.37 12.81 -21.85
N ALA A 19 17.62 11.98 -21.13
CA ALA A 19 16.28 12.37 -20.69
C ALA A 19 16.29 13.49 -19.64
N LEU A 20 17.36 13.69 -18.88
CA LEU A 20 17.51 14.85 -18.00
C LEU A 20 17.50 16.16 -18.78
N ARG A 21 18.15 16.20 -19.95
CA ARG A 21 18.14 17.37 -20.85
C ARG A 21 16.72 17.66 -21.34
N TRP A 22 15.91 16.65 -21.60
CA TRP A 22 14.51 16.84 -21.98
C TRP A 22 13.69 17.42 -20.82
N LEU A 23 13.91 16.95 -19.61
CA LEU A 23 13.26 17.52 -18.42
C LEU A 23 13.68 18.98 -18.18
N GLN A 24 14.95 19.30 -18.35
CA GLN A 24 15.44 20.69 -18.30
C GLN A 24 14.71 21.60 -19.31
N ARG A 25 14.51 21.11 -20.54
CA ARG A 25 13.77 21.83 -21.56
C ARG A 25 12.30 22.02 -21.15
N VAL A 26 11.63 20.99 -20.65
CA VAL A 26 10.26 21.09 -20.14
C VAL A 26 10.17 22.16 -19.05
N LYS A 27 11.10 22.17 -18.12
CA LYS A 27 11.16 23.18 -17.05
C LYS A 27 11.37 24.59 -17.58
N SER A 28 12.34 24.78 -18.48
CA SER A 28 12.67 26.11 -19.01
C SER A 28 11.69 26.65 -20.04
N GLU A 29 11.13 25.78 -20.90
CA GLU A 29 10.23 26.18 -21.99
C GLU A 29 8.78 26.30 -21.53
N LEU A 30 8.33 25.44 -20.59
CA LEU A 30 6.94 25.35 -20.15
C LEU A 30 6.71 25.81 -18.70
N GLY A 31 7.75 26.12 -17.94
CA GLY A 31 7.66 26.50 -16.53
C GLY A 31 7.12 25.39 -15.62
N MET A 32 7.17 24.13 -16.06
CA MET A 32 6.63 23.01 -15.29
C MET A 32 7.66 22.48 -14.29
N TYR A 33 7.17 22.06 -13.12
CA TYR A 33 8.00 21.29 -12.20
C TYR A 33 8.34 19.93 -12.81
N VAL A 34 9.60 19.51 -12.66
CA VAL A 34 10.10 18.26 -13.20
C VAL A 34 10.59 17.33 -12.10
N SER A 35 10.36 16.04 -12.29
CA SER A 35 10.73 15.03 -11.33
C SER A 35 11.27 13.77 -11.99
N THR A 36 12.12 13.02 -11.26
CA THR A 36 12.64 11.74 -11.77
C THR A 36 12.85 10.72 -10.66
N GLU A 37 12.81 9.43 -11.05
CA GLU A 37 13.23 8.32 -10.19
C GLU A 37 14.75 8.38 -9.98
N VAL A 38 15.20 8.05 -8.78
CA VAL A 38 16.61 7.78 -8.45
C VAL A 38 16.75 6.43 -7.77
N ALA A 39 17.84 5.72 -8.07
CA ALA A 39 18.09 4.39 -7.53
C ALA A 39 19.53 4.22 -6.99
N THR A 40 20.40 5.20 -7.20
CA THR A 40 21.81 5.23 -6.75
C THR A 40 22.23 6.65 -6.39
N ALA A 41 23.35 6.82 -5.69
CA ALA A 41 23.95 8.12 -5.41
C ALA A 41 24.27 8.91 -6.70
N VAL A 42 24.79 8.24 -7.71
CA VAL A 42 25.10 8.84 -9.01
C VAL A 42 23.85 9.41 -9.69
N HIS A 43 22.70 8.73 -9.58
CA HIS A 43 21.41 9.25 -10.09
C HIS A 43 20.99 10.52 -9.35
N VAL A 44 21.20 10.58 -8.03
CA VAL A 44 20.94 11.79 -7.23
C VAL A 44 21.79 12.96 -7.72
N GLU A 45 23.10 12.77 -7.81
CA GLU A 45 24.05 13.80 -8.26
C GLU A 45 23.68 14.34 -9.65
N GLN A 46 23.40 13.45 -10.60
CA GLN A 46 23.03 13.83 -11.97
C GLN A 46 21.70 14.57 -12.04
N ALA A 47 20.71 14.13 -11.27
CA ALA A 47 19.40 14.79 -11.20
C ALA A 47 19.49 16.18 -10.57
N LEU A 48 20.27 16.34 -9.50
CA LEU A 48 20.52 17.63 -8.85
C LEU A 48 21.29 18.58 -9.79
N ALA A 49 22.34 18.10 -10.47
CA ALA A 49 23.08 18.88 -11.45
C ALA A 49 22.20 19.33 -12.63
N ALA A 50 21.19 18.54 -12.99
CA ALA A 50 20.20 18.89 -14.00
C ALA A 50 19.08 19.81 -13.48
N GLY A 51 19.09 20.21 -12.21
CA GLY A 51 18.07 21.11 -11.62
C GLY A 51 16.68 20.50 -11.52
N ILE A 52 16.59 19.18 -11.30
CA ILE A 52 15.32 18.49 -11.08
C ILE A 52 14.70 18.97 -9.76
N ASP A 53 13.40 19.26 -9.77
CA ASP A 53 12.70 19.89 -8.65
C ASP A 53 12.27 18.91 -7.56
N LEU A 54 12.08 17.62 -7.91
CA LEU A 54 11.60 16.59 -7.01
C LEU A 54 12.18 15.24 -7.43
N LEU A 55 12.64 14.47 -6.46
CA LEU A 55 13.13 13.10 -6.68
C LEU A 55 12.14 12.09 -6.10
N TRP A 56 12.09 10.88 -6.68
CA TRP A 56 11.42 9.78 -6.00
C TRP A 56 12.25 8.50 -6.01
N ILE A 57 12.10 7.72 -4.96
CA ILE A 57 12.70 6.40 -4.80
C ILE A 57 11.68 5.35 -5.26
N GLY A 58 12.06 4.50 -6.21
CA GLY A 58 11.20 3.47 -6.77
C GLY A 58 11.00 2.29 -5.82
N ALA A 59 9.90 1.55 -6.01
CA ALA A 59 9.49 0.45 -5.12
C ALA A 59 10.53 -0.67 -4.95
N ARG A 60 11.33 -0.96 -6.00
CA ARG A 60 12.41 -1.96 -5.92
C ARG A 60 13.58 -1.46 -5.11
N THR A 61 13.89 -0.19 -5.24
CA THR A 61 14.96 0.49 -4.48
C THR A 61 14.54 0.62 -3.01
N THR A 62 13.30 1.00 -2.74
CA THR A 62 12.75 1.06 -1.37
C THR A 62 12.84 -0.30 -0.65
N ALA A 63 12.71 -1.41 -1.37
CA ALA A 63 12.86 -2.75 -0.82
C ALA A 63 14.32 -3.12 -0.44
N ASN A 64 15.30 -2.25 -0.73
CA ASN A 64 16.70 -2.47 -0.43
C ASN A 64 17.24 -1.38 0.51
N PRO A 65 17.38 -1.66 1.83
CA PRO A 65 17.85 -0.68 2.80
C PRO A 65 19.25 -0.11 2.51
N PHE A 66 20.15 -0.87 1.88
CA PHE A 66 21.49 -0.39 1.49
C PHE A 66 21.39 0.67 0.40
N ALA A 67 20.58 0.44 -0.63
CA ALA A 67 20.38 1.41 -1.72
C ALA A 67 19.70 2.68 -1.20
N VAL A 68 18.71 2.56 -0.30
CA VAL A 68 18.08 3.72 0.33
C VAL A 68 19.08 4.49 1.18
N GLN A 69 19.98 3.81 1.92
CA GLN A 69 21.02 4.48 2.71
C GLN A 69 22.01 5.23 1.81
N GLU A 70 22.45 4.64 0.71
CA GLU A 70 23.33 5.28 -0.26
C GLU A 70 22.70 6.57 -0.83
N ILE A 71 21.41 6.51 -1.19
CA ILE A 71 20.65 7.69 -1.65
C ILE A 71 20.52 8.73 -0.55
N ALA A 72 20.21 8.31 0.68
CA ALA A 72 20.08 9.20 1.83
C ALA A 72 21.42 9.95 2.10
N ASP A 73 22.54 9.24 2.04
CA ASP A 73 23.86 9.84 2.23
C ASP A 73 24.21 10.84 1.12
N ALA A 74 23.85 10.57 -0.14
CA ALA A 74 24.01 11.50 -1.25
C ALA A 74 23.12 12.76 -1.14
N LEU A 75 22.04 12.70 -0.36
CA LEU A 75 21.12 13.82 -0.13
C LEU A 75 21.49 14.68 1.09
N ARG A 76 22.56 14.36 1.83
CA ARG A 76 22.97 15.16 3.00
C ARG A 76 23.26 16.61 2.62
N GLY A 77 22.58 17.52 3.31
CA GLY A 77 22.74 18.96 3.08
C GLY A 77 22.03 19.49 1.81
N VAL A 78 21.26 18.66 1.12
CA VAL A 78 20.51 19.05 -0.07
C VAL A 78 19.05 19.33 0.30
N ASP A 79 18.52 20.49 -0.13
CA ASP A 79 17.10 20.85 0.06
C ASP A 79 16.29 20.53 -1.20
N VAL A 80 15.97 19.26 -1.42
CA VAL A 80 15.09 18.77 -2.48
C VAL A 80 13.98 17.90 -1.89
N PRO A 81 12.73 18.02 -2.34
CA PRO A 81 11.67 17.10 -1.91
C PRO A 81 11.92 15.68 -2.45
N VAL A 82 11.66 14.69 -1.62
CA VAL A 82 11.81 13.29 -1.99
C VAL A 82 10.53 12.52 -1.69
N LEU A 83 9.99 11.86 -2.70
CA LEU A 83 8.89 10.91 -2.54
C LEU A 83 9.43 9.48 -2.48
N VAL A 84 8.81 8.64 -1.65
CA VAL A 84 9.22 7.24 -1.50
C VAL A 84 8.05 6.33 -1.87
N LYS A 85 8.20 5.55 -2.95
CA LYS A 85 7.22 4.51 -3.28
C LYS A 85 7.25 3.40 -2.22
N ASN A 86 6.07 2.84 -1.86
CA ASN A 86 6.04 1.65 -1.03
C ASN A 86 6.90 0.53 -1.64
N PRO A 87 7.53 -0.35 -0.83
CA PRO A 87 8.25 -1.51 -1.34
C PRO A 87 7.33 -2.43 -2.14
N VAL A 88 7.92 -3.28 -2.97
CA VAL A 88 7.16 -4.24 -3.79
C VAL A 88 6.39 -5.23 -2.92
N ASN A 89 7.02 -5.71 -1.85
CA ASN A 89 6.41 -6.58 -0.84
C ASN A 89 5.54 -5.79 0.14
N PRO A 90 4.49 -6.41 0.71
CA PRO A 90 3.56 -5.76 1.65
C PRO A 90 4.16 -5.64 3.06
N ASP A 91 5.11 -4.73 3.21
CA ASP A 91 5.89 -4.51 4.43
C ASP A 91 5.92 -3.02 4.78
N VAL A 92 5.12 -2.64 5.78
CA VAL A 92 5.00 -1.25 6.25
C VAL A 92 6.25 -0.82 7.01
N ASP A 93 6.89 -1.71 7.77
CA ASP A 93 8.10 -1.40 8.54
C ASP A 93 9.27 -1.08 7.61
N LEU A 94 9.41 -1.84 6.52
CA LEU A 94 10.41 -1.56 5.49
C LEU A 94 10.18 -0.20 4.81
N TRP A 95 8.90 0.15 4.58
CA TRP A 95 8.56 1.46 4.01
C TRP A 95 8.90 2.60 4.97
N ILE A 96 8.52 2.47 6.25
CA ILE A 96 8.86 3.44 7.32
C ILE A 96 10.37 3.57 7.46
N GLY A 97 11.11 2.47 7.48
CA GLY A 97 12.56 2.48 7.58
C GLY A 97 13.26 3.25 6.45
N ALA A 98 12.67 3.29 5.25
CA ALA A 98 13.17 4.13 4.17
C ALA A 98 13.02 5.63 4.50
N PHE A 99 11.89 6.04 5.06
CA PHE A 99 11.67 7.41 5.53
C PHE A 99 12.61 7.81 6.66
N GLU A 100 12.80 6.94 7.64
CA GLU A 100 13.70 7.18 8.77
C GLU A 100 15.16 7.41 8.33
N ARG A 101 15.64 6.65 7.32
CA ARG A 101 16.98 6.84 6.74
C ARG A 101 17.13 8.21 6.10
N LEU A 102 16.16 8.62 5.30
CA LEU A 102 16.14 9.93 4.64
C LEU A 102 16.03 11.07 5.67
N TYR A 103 15.14 10.92 6.65
CA TYR A 103 14.98 11.90 7.72
C TYR A 103 16.26 12.06 8.53
N ASN A 104 16.93 10.97 8.91
CA ASN A 104 18.20 10.97 9.64
C ASN A 104 19.35 11.56 8.80
N ALA A 105 19.26 11.50 7.48
CA ALA A 105 20.20 12.19 6.59
C ALA A 105 19.92 13.69 6.45
N GLY A 106 18.79 14.19 7.00
CA GLY A 106 18.44 15.61 7.00
C GLY A 106 17.45 16.02 5.91
N VAL A 107 16.86 15.07 5.16
CA VAL A 107 15.82 15.37 4.16
C VAL A 107 14.53 15.77 4.87
N LYS A 108 14.11 17.03 4.71
CA LYS A 108 12.98 17.60 5.45
C LYS A 108 11.63 17.46 4.74
N ARG A 109 11.64 17.44 3.40
CA ARG A 109 10.44 17.41 2.57
C ARG A 109 10.25 16.00 2.01
N LEU A 110 9.53 15.17 2.77
CA LEU A 110 9.25 13.77 2.43
C LEU A 110 7.77 13.57 2.11
N GLY A 111 7.50 12.68 1.17
CA GLY A 111 6.14 12.22 0.86
C GLY A 111 6.14 10.77 0.40
N ALA A 112 5.00 10.12 0.49
CA ALA A 112 4.81 8.72 0.14
C ALA A 112 4.11 8.56 -1.20
N ILE A 113 4.47 7.52 -1.96
CA ILE A 113 3.73 7.10 -3.15
C ILE A 113 3.26 5.67 -2.95
N HIS A 114 1.95 5.49 -2.94
CA HIS A 114 1.35 4.16 -2.93
C HIS A 114 1.13 3.67 -4.37
N ARG A 115 1.76 2.54 -4.72
CA ARG A 115 1.71 1.92 -6.06
C ARG A 115 1.18 0.48 -6.05
N GLY A 116 0.59 0.04 -4.92
CA GLY A 116 0.18 -1.35 -4.69
C GLY A 116 1.34 -2.26 -4.31
N PHE A 117 1.00 -3.47 -3.92
CA PHE A 117 1.95 -4.49 -3.44
C PHE A 117 1.86 -5.76 -4.29
N SER A 118 2.95 -6.51 -4.35
CA SER A 118 2.92 -7.84 -4.94
C SER A 118 2.05 -8.77 -4.08
N ALA A 119 1.18 -9.53 -4.76
CA ALA A 119 0.39 -10.58 -4.13
C ALA A 119 0.44 -11.83 -5.01
N TYR A 120 0.78 -12.97 -4.41
CA TYR A 120 0.80 -14.23 -5.14
C TYR A 120 -0.63 -14.62 -5.55
N GLY A 121 -0.80 -14.98 -6.82
CA GLY A 121 -2.10 -15.38 -7.35
C GLY A 121 -3.02 -14.22 -7.75
N GLU A 122 -2.61 -12.95 -7.58
CA GLU A 122 -3.37 -11.80 -8.04
C GLU A 122 -3.50 -11.78 -9.58
N LYS A 123 -4.72 -11.63 -10.08
CA LYS A 123 -5.03 -11.68 -11.53
C LYS A 123 -5.73 -10.43 -12.05
N PHE A 124 -6.36 -9.67 -11.17
CA PHE A 124 -7.13 -8.49 -11.54
C PHE A 124 -6.25 -7.24 -11.60
N TYR A 125 -5.44 -7.02 -10.56
CA TYR A 125 -4.49 -5.93 -10.47
C TYR A 125 -3.09 -6.35 -10.91
N ARG A 126 -2.29 -5.41 -11.36
CA ARG A 126 -0.84 -5.64 -11.53
C ARG A 126 -0.14 -5.72 -10.17
N ASN A 127 -0.56 -4.86 -9.25
CA ASN A 127 -0.12 -4.87 -7.86
C ASN A 127 -1.35 -4.60 -6.99
N ALA A 128 -1.70 -5.52 -6.12
CA ALA A 128 -2.88 -5.39 -5.28
C ALA A 128 -2.82 -4.09 -4.46
N PRO A 129 -3.88 -3.29 -4.40
CA PRO A 129 -3.84 -2.00 -3.69
C PRO A 129 -3.65 -2.17 -2.18
N GLN A 130 -4.20 -3.22 -1.56
CA GLN A 130 -4.10 -3.50 -0.12
C GLN A 130 -4.19 -2.20 0.71
N TRP A 131 -5.27 -1.45 0.53
CA TRP A 131 -5.48 -0.10 1.06
C TRP A 131 -5.21 0.04 2.56
N GLN A 132 -5.38 -1.03 3.33
CA GLN A 132 -5.06 -1.06 4.76
C GLN A 132 -3.59 -0.75 5.07
N LEU A 133 -2.66 -1.07 4.17
CA LEU A 133 -1.23 -0.83 4.40
C LEU A 133 -0.84 0.66 4.29
N PRO A 134 -1.23 1.41 3.24
CA PRO A 134 -0.98 2.86 3.23
C PRO A 134 -1.77 3.60 4.32
N ILE A 135 -2.95 3.13 4.73
CA ILE A 135 -3.68 3.68 5.87
C ILE A 135 -2.88 3.47 7.16
N GLU A 136 -2.37 2.26 7.41
CA GLU A 136 -1.51 1.96 8.57
C GLU A 136 -0.19 2.75 8.53
N PHE A 137 0.42 2.89 7.35
CA PHE A 137 1.60 3.73 7.17
C PHE A 137 1.30 5.18 7.61
N ARG A 138 0.21 5.80 7.10
CA ARG A 138 -0.18 7.17 7.48
C ARG A 138 -0.49 7.27 8.97
N ARG A 139 -1.17 6.28 9.57
CA ARG A 139 -1.44 6.24 11.01
C ARG A 139 -0.17 6.30 11.86
N ARG A 140 0.90 5.64 11.42
CA ARG A 140 2.19 5.58 12.14
C ARG A 140 3.10 6.77 11.86
N MET A 141 3.08 7.29 10.64
CA MET A 141 3.96 8.36 10.19
C MET A 141 3.36 9.76 10.37
N GLY A 142 2.06 9.86 10.68
CA GLY A 142 1.38 11.13 10.85
C GLY A 142 1.07 11.84 9.53
N ASP A 143 1.20 13.16 9.52
CA ASP A 143 0.77 14.04 8.43
C ASP A 143 1.81 14.10 7.29
N ILE A 144 2.06 12.95 6.66
CA ILE A 144 2.91 12.83 5.47
C ILE A 144 2.04 12.87 4.21
N ALA A 145 2.39 13.73 3.25
CA ALA A 145 1.74 13.77 1.94
C ALA A 145 1.80 12.39 1.26
N MET A 146 0.65 11.89 0.83
CA MET A 146 0.51 10.56 0.22
C MET A 146 -0.11 10.66 -1.16
N ILE A 147 0.62 10.17 -2.16
CA ILE A 147 0.24 10.13 -3.57
C ILE A 147 -0.12 8.70 -3.96
N CYS A 148 -1.17 8.52 -4.74
CA CYS A 148 -1.50 7.23 -5.33
C CYS A 148 -0.97 7.15 -6.76
N ASP A 149 -0.40 6.00 -7.11
CA ASP A 149 -0.01 5.62 -8.47
C ASP A 149 -0.99 4.55 -9.01
N PRO A 150 -2.16 4.96 -9.52
CA PRO A 150 -3.19 4.05 -10.00
C PRO A 150 -2.75 3.26 -11.24
N SER A 151 -1.82 3.81 -12.03
CA SER A 151 -1.27 3.15 -13.22
C SER A 151 -0.54 1.86 -12.86
N HIS A 152 0.31 1.90 -11.84
CA HIS A 152 1.04 0.72 -11.39
C HIS A 152 0.19 -0.23 -10.55
N ILE A 153 -0.81 0.26 -9.82
CA ILE A 153 -1.79 -0.59 -9.14
C ILE A 153 -2.58 -1.40 -10.16
N GLY A 154 -3.24 -0.72 -11.09
CA GLY A 154 -4.13 -1.34 -12.06
C GLY A 154 -3.40 -2.17 -13.12
N GLY A 155 -2.29 -1.65 -13.67
CA GLY A 155 -1.59 -2.24 -14.80
C GLY A 155 -2.40 -2.21 -16.12
N LYS A 156 -3.55 -1.55 -16.10
CA LYS A 156 -4.50 -1.40 -17.21
C LYS A 156 -5.12 0.00 -17.13
N ARG A 157 -5.25 0.68 -18.29
CA ARG A 157 -5.78 2.05 -18.37
C ARG A 157 -7.23 2.18 -17.88
N GLU A 158 -8.03 1.13 -18.07
CA GLU A 158 -9.45 1.10 -17.69
C GLU A 158 -9.66 1.21 -16.17
N LEU A 159 -8.63 0.87 -15.37
CA LEU A 159 -8.69 0.93 -13.91
C LEU A 159 -8.20 2.27 -13.34
N VAL A 160 -7.56 3.13 -14.15
CA VAL A 160 -6.94 4.36 -13.65
C VAL A 160 -7.96 5.28 -12.99
N LEU A 161 -9.11 5.53 -13.64
CA LEU A 161 -10.15 6.40 -13.09
C LEU A 161 -10.70 5.87 -11.75
N SER A 162 -11.09 4.59 -11.71
CA SER A 162 -11.69 4.01 -10.50
C SER A 162 -10.72 3.95 -9.33
N LEU A 163 -9.46 3.60 -9.57
CA LEU A 163 -8.42 3.58 -8.55
C LEU A 163 -8.04 4.99 -8.08
N SER A 164 -8.02 5.96 -9.00
CA SER A 164 -7.82 7.38 -8.65
C SER A 164 -8.93 7.90 -7.73
N GLN A 165 -10.18 7.58 -8.04
CA GLN A 165 -11.31 7.98 -7.20
C GLN A 165 -11.26 7.32 -5.82
N GLN A 166 -10.95 6.00 -5.74
CA GLN A 166 -10.78 5.30 -4.47
C GLN A 166 -9.69 5.94 -3.61
N ALA A 167 -8.56 6.31 -4.21
CA ALA A 167 -7.47 6.98 -3.49
C ALA A 167 -7.93 8.33 -2.92
N LEU A 168 -8.63 9.16 -3.72
CA LEU A 168 -9.16 10.44 -3.24
C LEU A 168 -10.21 10.24 -2.13
N ASP A 169 -11.06 9.22 -2.23
CA ASP A 169 -12.03 8.87 -1.20
C ASP A 169 -11.37 8.36 0.09
N LEU A 170 -10.16 7.82 0.00
CA LEU A 170 -9.29 7.45 1.13
C LEU A 170 -8.37 8.62 1.58
N ASN A 171 -8.68 9.84 1.15
CA ASN A 171 -7.98 11.06 1.54
C ASN A 171 -6.49 11.10 1.13
N PHE A 172 -6.16 10.56 -0.05
CA PHE A 172 -4.84 10.78 -0.64
C PHE A 172 -4.71 12.20 -1.16
N ASP A 173 -3.51 12.76 -1.08
CA ASP A 173 -3.24 14.17 -1.38
C ASP A 173 -3.06 14.43 -2.88
N GLY A 174 -2.74 13.38 -3.66
CA GLY A 174 -2.52 13.51 -5.10
C GLY A 174 -2.42 12.18 -5.83
N LEU A 175 -2.18 12.28 -7.14
CA LEU A 175 -2.10 11.16 -8.06
C LEU A 175 -0.80 11.23 -8.88
N MET A 176 -0.26 10.06 -9.21
CA MET A 176 0.84 9.88 -10.17
C MET A 176 0.34 8.97 -11.29
N ILE A 177 0.07 9.55 -12.48
CA ILE A 177 -0.53 8.84 -13.61
C ILE A 177 0.44 8.80 -14.78
N GLU A 178 0.68 7.60 -15.33
CA GLU A 178 1.51 7.44 -16.52
C GLU A 178 0.75 7.85 -17.77
N THR A 179 1.32 8.80 -18.53
CA THR A 179 0.73 9.38 -19.74
C THR A 179 1.71 9.30 -20.90
N HIS A 180 1.22 8.99 -22.10
CA HIS A 180 2.00 8.92 -23.32
C HIS A 180 1.16 9.37 -24.53
N CYS A 181 1.74 10.14 -25.45
CA CYS A 181 1.02 10.61 -26.65
C CYS A 181 0.51 9.47 -27.55
N ASN A 182 1.20 8.32 -27.55
CA ASN A 182 0.76 7.10 -28.24
C ASN A 182 1.13 5.88 -27.37
N PRO A 183 0.29 5.46 -26.41
CA PRO A 183 0.60 4.40 -25.45
C PRO A 183 0.99 3.06 -26.09
N VAL A 184 0.49 2.75 -27.29
CA VAL A 184 0.79 1.49 -27.99
C VAL A 184 2.29 1.41 -28.37
N CYS A 185 2.92 2.56 -28.64
CA CYS A 185 4.34 2.66 -28.99
C CYS A 185 5.25 2.92 -27.78
N ALA A 186 4.70 2.93 -26.55
CA ALA A 186 5.49 3.18 -25.35
C ALA A 186 6.53 2.07 -25.14
N LEU A 187 7.77 2.45 -24.87
CA LEU A 187 8.89 1.53 -24.66
C LEU A 187 8.73 0.67 -23.39
N SER A 188 7.83 1.07 -22.49
CA SER A 188 7.52 0.32 -21.28
C SER A 188 6.11 0.59 -20.84
N ASP A 189 5.50 -0.37 -20.14
CA ASP A 189 4.24 -0.22 -19.40
C ASP A 189 3.05 0.27 -20.25
N ALA A 190 3.06 -0.01 -21.58
CA ALA A 190 2.11 0.47 -22.58
C ALA A 190 0.61 0.29 -22.22
N ARG A 191 0.27 -0.80 -21.52
CA ARG A 191 -1.13 -1.15 -21.17
C ARG A 191 -1.75 -0.23 -20.15
N GLN A 192 -0.95 0.40 -19.28
CA GLN A 192 -1.42 1.21 -18.16
C GLN A 192 -1.33 2.72 -18.44
N GLN A 193 -0.65 3.12 -19.50
CA GLN A 193 -0.52 4.52 -19.88
C GLN A 193 -1.77 5.03 -20.57
N VAL A 194 -2.19 6.24 -20.22
CA VAL A 194 -3.30 6.95 -20.86
C VAL A 194 -2.76 8.01 -21.81
N THR A 195 -3.58 8.43 -22.79
CA THR A 195 -3.24 9.61 -23.61
C THR A 195 -3.46 10.91 -22.82
N PRO A 196 -2.90 12.06 -23.26
CA PRO A 196 -3.23 13.36 -22.65
C PRO A 196 -4.72 13.65 -22.61
N ASP A 197 -5.45 13.36 -23.69
CA ASP A 197 -6.91 13.58 -23.76
C ASP A 197 -7.66 12.65 -22.79
N GLU A 198 -7.26 11.39 -22.67
CA GLU A 198 -7.81 10.46 -21.67
C GLU A 198 -7.51 10.95 -20.24
N LEU A 199 -6.32 11.52 -20.00
CA LEU A 199 -5.98 12.11 -18.70
C LEU A 199 -6.90 13.30 -18.36
N GLU A 200 -7.15 14.18 -19.30
CA GLU A 200 -8.08 15.30 -19.12
C GLU A 200 -9.48 14.80 -18.76
N ILE A 201 -9.98 13.80 -19.47
CA ILE A 201 -11.27 13.16 -19.19
C ILE A 201 -11.29 12.53 -17.78
N ILE A 202 -10.21 11.85 -17.38
CA ILE A 202 -10.10 11.27 -16.05
C ILE A 202 -10.16 12.39 -15.00
N MET A 203 -9.35 13.43 -15.16
CA MET A 203 -9.30 14.54 -14.20
C MET A 203 -10.63 15.27 -14.06
N SER A 204 -11.37 15.45 -15.16
CA SER A 204 -12.70 16.08 -15.14
C SER A 204 -13.78 15.27 -14.43
N LYS A 205 -13.63 13.95 -14.36
CA LYS A 205 -14.58 13.03 -13.70
C LYS A 205 -14.29 12.78 -12.23
N LEU A 206 -13.09 13.13 -11.75
CA LEU A 206 -12.71 12.91 -10.35
C LEU A 206 -13.47 13.88 -9.44
N VAL A 207 -14.02 13.34 -8.36
CA VAL A 207 -14.72 14.07 -7.32
C VAL A 207 -13.85 14.14 -6.07
N ARG A 208 -13.47 15.36 -5.67
CA ARG A 208 -12.77 15.58 -4.42
C ARG A 208 -13.79 15.80 -3.30
N ARG A 209 -13.79 14.91 -2.31
CA ARG A 209 -14.66 14.97 -1.15
C ARG A 209 -13.93 15.60 0.04
N SER A 210 -14.66 16.29 0.92
CA SER A 210 -14.08 16.83 2.15
C SER A 210 -13.88 15.70 3.18
N ALA A 211 -12.77 15.74 3.89
CA ALA A 211 -12.51 14.89 5.04
C ALA A 211 -13.26 15.38 6.31
N ASP A 212 -14.04 16.48 6.21
CA ASP A 212 -14.73 17.09 7.34
C ASP A 212 -15.83 16.15 7.86
N SER A 213 -15.65 15.69 9.09
CA SER A 213 -16.52 14.74 9.79
C SER A 213 -17.38 15.40 10.88
N ALA A 214 -17.49 16.72 10.89
CA ALA A 214 -18.19 17.48 11.93
C ALA A 214 -19.73 17.37 11.88
N ASN A 215 -20.30 16.62 10.93
CA ASN A 215 -21.73 16.42 10.81
C ASN A 215 -22.29 15.61 11.99
N ALA A 216 -23.35 16.10 12.63
CA ALA A 216 -24.02 15.46 13.77
C ALA A 216 -24.54 14.05 13.43
N ASP A 217 -24.97 13.83 12.19
CA ASP A 217 -25.46 12.53 11.73
C ASP A 217 -24.37 11.43 11.80
N PHE A 218 -23.13 11.77 11.45
CA PHE A 218 -22.02 10.82 11.57
C PHE A 218 -21.70 10.41 13.01
N ARG A 219 -21.91 11.31 13.98
CA ARG A 219 -21.68 10.96 15.40
C ARG A 219 -22.66 9.90 15.87
N SER A 220 -23.94 10.01 15.51
CA SER A 220 -24.96 9.02 15.85
C SER A 220 -24.61 7.63 15.28
N TYR A 221 -24.24 7.56 14.00
CA TYR A 221 -23.84 6.31 13.37
C TYR A 221 -22.55 5.72 13.97
N ARG A 222 -21.56 6.57 14.30
CA ARG A 222 -20.33 6.11 14.97
C ARG A 222 -20.62 5.53 16.35
N ASN A 223 -21.42 6.21 17.16
CA ASN A 223 -21.82 5.67 18.46
C ASN A 223 -22.53 4.31 18.31
N SER A 224 -23.39 4.15 17.30
CA SER A 224 -24.04 2.88 17.03
C SER A 224 -23.05 1.78 16.60
N LEU A 225 -22.01 2.12 15.84
CA LEU A 225 -20.94 1.19 15.51
C LEU A 225 -20.12 0.80 16.74
N ASP A 226 -19.75 1.78 17.57
CA ASP A 226 -19.02 1.54 18.82
C ASP A 226 -19.78 0.59 19.75
N GLU A 227 -21.10 0.77 19.90
CA GLU A 227 -21.96 -0.15 20.68
C GLU A 227 -22.00 -1.58 20.09
N ILE A 228 -21.95 -1.70 18.77
CA ILE A 228 -21.89 -3.01 18.10
C ILE A 228 -20.52 -3.64 18.30
N ASP A 229 -19.45 -2.88 18.16
CA ASP A 229 -18.10 -3.34 18.34
C ASP A 229 -17.84 -3.80 19.79
N ASP A 230 -18.34 -3.08 20.78
CA ASP A 230 -18.30 -3.48 22.18
C ASP A 230 -18.96 -4.84 22.39
N LYS A 231 -20.15 -5.06 21.81
CA LYS A 231 -20.85 -6.37 21.87
C LYS A 231 -20.05 -7.48 21.16
N LEU A 232 -19.41 -7.17 20.02
CA LEU A 232 -18.53 -8.13 19.33
C LEU A 232 -17.34 -8.50 20.22
N MET A 233 -16.71 -7.54 20.89
CA MET A 233 -15.63 -7.79 21.83
C MET A 233 -16.06 -8.65 23.02
N GLU A 234 -17.22 -8.38 23.64
CA GLU A 234 -17.78 -9.22 24.68
C GLU A 234 -17.99 -10.67 24.22
N LEU A 235 -18.54 -10.86 23.02
CA LEU A 235 -18.76 -12.19 22.44
C LEU A 235 -17.45 -12.92 22.15
N LEU A 236 -16.41 -12.20 21.67
CA LEU A 236 -15.07 -12.76 21.46
C LEU A 236 -14.44 -13.19 22.79
N VAL A 237 -14.55 -12.39 23.86
CA VAL A 237 -14.05 -12.77 25.20
C VAL A 237 -14.76 -14.03 25.71
N LYS A 238 -16.08 -14.10 25.61
CA LYS A 238 -16.87 -15.28 25.98
C LYS A 238 -16.46 -16.50 25.17
N ARG A 239 -16.24 -16.33 23.86
CA ARG A 239 -15.78 -17.40 22.97
C ARG A 239 -14.41 -17.92 23.35
N MET A 240 -13.48 -17.04 23.76
CA MET A 240 -12.13 -17.45 24.20
C MET A 240 -12.17 -18.16 25.56
N ALA A 241 -13.11 -17.81 26.45
CA ALA A 241 -13.34 -18.58 27.68
C ALA A 241 -13.71 -20.04 27.36
N VAL A 242 -14.69 -20.25 26.47
CA VAL A 242 -15.06 -21.59 26.01
C VAL A 242 -13.91 -22.32 25.32
N ALA A 243 -13.06 -21.59 24.55
CA ALA A 243 -11.88 -22.19 23.94
C ALA A 243 -10.88 -22.72 24.98
N ARG A 244 -10.68 -22.01 26.09
CA ARG A 244 -9.85 -22.47 27.22
C ARG A 244 -10.43 -23.72 27.89
N GLU A 245 -11.74 -23.77 28.13
CA GLU A 245 -12.43 -24.95 28.67
C GLU A 245 -12.23 -26.18 27.76
N ILE A 246 -12.36 -25.99 26.42
CA ILE A 246 -12.06 -27.05 25.45
C ILE A 246 -10.59 -27.49 25.57
N GLY A 247 -9.65 -26.55 25.75
CA GLY A 247 -8.23 -26.85 26.00
C GLY A 247 -8.02 -27.73 27.23
N ALA A 248 -8.69 -27.43 28.34
CA ALA A 248 -8.63 -28.22 29.58
C ALA A 248 -9.13 -29.67 29.36
N VAL A 249 -10.27 -29.82 28.68
CA VAL A 249 -10.79 -31.16 28.33
C VAL A 249 -9.85 -31.93 27.41
N LYS A 250 -9.23 -31.26 26.46
CA LYS A 250 -8.24 -31.89 25.56
C LYS A 250 -6.98 -32.35 26.28
N ARG A 251 -6.49 -31.52 27.22
CA ARG A 251 -5.37 -31.89 28.09
C ARG A 251 -5.71 -33.15 28.89
N GLU A 252 -6.83 -33.18 29.55
CA GLU A 252 -7.29 -34.31 30.36
C GLU A 252 -7.40 -35.59 29.54
N LYS A 253 -7.89 -35.48 28.29
CA LYS A 253 -8.10 -36.64 27.40
C LYS A 253 -6.94 -36.95 26.48
N GLY A 254 -5.82 -36.25 26.55
CA GLY A 254 -4.66 -36.46 25.69
C GLY A 254 -4.95 -36.19 24.20
N LEU A 255 -5.84 -35.25 23.89
CA LEU A 255 -6.25 -34.97 22.51
C LEU A 255 -5.46 -33.76 21.92
N THR A 256 -5.22 -33.84 20.62
CA THR A 256 -4.56 -32.73 19.87
C THR A 256 -5.43 -31.48 19.86
N VAL A 257 -4.79 -30.29 19.90
CA VAL A 257 -5.50 -29.01 19.89
C VAL A 257 -6.14 -28.76 18.52
N PHE A 258 -5.42 -28.98 17.42
CA PHE A 258 -5.97 -28.73 16.07
C PHE A 258 -6.76 -29.92 15.55
N GLN A 259 -7.97 -29.66 15.08
CA GLN A 259 -8.90 -30.64 14.50
C GLN A 259 -9.39 -30.13 13.12
N PRO A 260 -8.77 -30.53 12.00
CA PRO A 260 -9.04 -29.98 10.66
C PRO A 260 -10.51 -30.09 10.24
N PHE A 261 -11.16 -31.21 10.54
CA PHE A 261 -12.57 -31.41 10.17
C PHE A 261 -13.51 -30.37 10.82
N ARG A 262 -13.26 -30.03 12.08
CA ARG A 262 -14.05 -29.03 12.81
C ARG A 262 -13.85 -27.62 12.25
N TYR A 263 -12.63 -27.30 11.83
CA TYR A 263 -12.29 -26.02 11.20
C TYR A 263 -13.08 -25.80 9.91
N ASN A 264 -13.00 -26.75 8.98
CA ASN A 264 -13.69 -26.67 7.69
C ASN A 264 -15.21 -26.50 7.86
N LYS A 265 -15.82 -27.29 8.76
CA LYS A 265 -17.26 -27.20 9.06
C LYS A 265 -17.67 -25.83 9.62
N THR A 266 -16.77 -25.17 10.35
CA THR A 266 -17.01 -23.84 10.90
C THR A 266 -17.01 -22.78 9.78
N ILE A 267 -16.04 -22.82 8.89
CA ILE A 267 -15.97 -21.90 7.73
C ILE A 267 -17.19 -22.09 6.81
N GLU A 268 -17.56 -23.34 6.48
CA GLU A 268 -18.75 -23.64 5.67
C GLU A 268 -20.04 -23.07 6.30
N ARG A 269 -20.16 -23.13 7.62
CA ARG A 269 -21.33 -22.59 8.33
C ARG A 269 -21.42 -21.08 8.14
N TYR A 270 -20.31 -20.35 8.23
CA TYR A 270 -20.31 -18.88 8.16
C TYR A 270 -20.50 -18.37 6.74
N THR A 271 -20.01 -19.09 5.73
CA THR A 271 -20.24 -18.71 4.33
C THR A 271 -21.73 -18.67 3.96
N LYS A 272 -22.60 -19.36 4.71
CA LYS A 272 -24.04 -19.27 4.49
C LYS A 272 -24.63 -17.89 4.81
N TYR A 273 -24.02 -17.14 5.72
CA TYR A 273 -24.46 -15.77 6.07
C TYR A 273 -24.06 -14.73 5.01
N CYS A 274 -23.18 -15.09 4.08
CA CYS A 274 -22.72 -14.20 3.01
C CYS A 274 -23.62 -14.27 1.75
N LYS A 275 -24.61 -15.16 1.70
CA LYS A 275 -25.43 -15.41 0.50
C LYS A 275 -26.22 -14.19 0.02
N ASP A 276 -26.53 -13.25 0.89
CA ASP A 276 -27.33 -12.06 0.58
C ASP A 276 -26.46 -10.86 0.13
N GLY A 277 -25.14 -11.06 -0.06
CA GLY A 277 -24.20 -10.00 -0.48
C GLY A 277 -24.02 -8.86 0.53
N LYS A 278 -24.53 -8.98 1.76
CA LYS A 278 -24.42 -7.95 2.81
C LYS A 278 -23.02 -7.85 3.40
N ILE A 279 -22.24 -8.93 3.30
CA ILE A 279 -20.85 -8.99 3.74
C ILE A 279 -20.06 -9.88 2.77
N ASP A 280 -18.85 -9.47 2.46
CA ASP A 280 -17.95 -10.22 1.58
C ASP A 280 -17.52 -11.54 2.22
N ILE A 281 -17.47 -12.61 1.43
CA ILE A 281 -17.13 -13.96 1.90
C ILE A 281 -15.67 -14.07 2.33
N GLU A 282 -14.75 -13.39 1.63
CA GLU A 282 -13.32 -13.42 1.98
C GLU A 282 -13.05 -12.62 3.25
N ALA A 283 -13.79 -11.52 3.47
CA ALA A 283 -13.75 -10.77 4.72
C ALA A 283 -14.19 -11.64 5.89
N VAL A 284 -15.29 -12.38 5.76
CA VAL A 284 -15.78 -13.31 6.81
C VAL A 284 -14.77 -14.42 7.07
N LYS A 285 -14.17 -15.01 6.04
CA LYS A 285 -13.13 -16.03 6.20
C LYS A 285 -11.94 -15.48 7.00
N SER A 286 -11.42 -14.33 6.61
CA SER A 286 -10.26 -13.70 7.28
C SER A 286 -10.53 -13.41 8.76
N ILE A 287 -11.73 -12.89 9.10
CA ILE A 287 -12.14 -12.68 10.50
C ILE A 287 -12.12 -14.00 11.28
N PHE A 288 -12.73 -15.04 10.73
CA PHE A 288 -12.84 -16.32 11.44
C PHE A 288 -11.54 -17.11 11.46
N GLU A 289 -10.64 -16.91 10.51
CA GLU A 289 -9.27 -17.42 10.56
C GLU A 289 -8.49 -16.80 11.73
N ALA A 290 -8.57 -15.48 11.90
CA ALA A 290 -7.95 -14.77 13.03
C ALA A 290 -8.52 -15.25 14.37
N VAL A 291 -9.86 -15.34 14.47
CA VAL A 291 -10.55 -15.83 15.67
C VAL A 291 -10.22 -17.30 15.97
N HIS A 292 -10.02 -18.12 14.94
CA HIS A 292 -9.63 -19.51 15.11
C HIS A 292 -8.17 -19.65 15.58
N SER A 293 -7.27 -18.87 15.00
CA SER A 293 -5.86 -18.80 15.39
C SER A 293 -5.71 -18.42 16.87
N GLU A 294 -6.49 -17.41 17.33
CA GLU A 294 -6.50 -17.06 18.75
C GLU A 294 -7.07 -18.18 19.63
N SER A 295 -8.10 -18.88 19.18
CA SER A 295 -8.65 -20.03 19.92
C SER A 295 -7.63 -21.15 20.08
N ILE A 296 -6.82 -21.43 19.03
CA ILE A 296 -5.72 -22.42 19.11
C ILE A 296 -4.68 -21.96 20.13
N ARG A 297 -4.30 -20.67 20.10
CA ARG A 297 -3.33 -20.08 21.02
C ARG A 297 -3.79 -20.23 22.49
N GLN A 298 -5.07 -19.92 22.76
CA GLN A 298 -5.66 -20.07 24.10
C GLN A 298 -5.67 -21.53 24.57
N GLN A 299 -6.02 -22.48 23.69
CA GLN A 299 -6.00 -23.89 24.01
C GLN A 299 -4.58 -24.41 24.24
N LEU A 300 -3.60 -24.01 23.42
CA LEU A 300 -2.19 -24.40 23.58
C LEU A 300 -1.62 -23.93 24.93
N ARG A 301 -1.97 -22.71 25.36
CA ARG A 301 -1.56 -22.24 26.71
C ARG A 301 -2.08 -23.17 27.78
N VAL A 302 -3.36 -23.51 27.77
CA VAL A 302 -3.99 -24.38 28.78
C VAL A 302 -3.44 -25.81 28.72
N VAL A 303 -3.19 -26.35 27.51
CA VAL A 303 -2.64 -27.73 27.35
C VAL A 303 -1.22 -27.83 27.88
N ASN A 304 -0.41 -26.78 27.74
CA ASN A 304 1.00 -26.75 28.13
C ASN A 304 1.24 -26.16 29.53
N GLU A 305 0.21 -25.65 30.20
CA GLU A 305 0.31 -25.22 31.61
C GLU A 305 0.69 -26.40 32.51
N GLY A 306 1.90 -26.38 33.07
CA GLY A 306 2.46 -27.40 33.94
C GLY A 306 3.61 -28.19 33.33
N ASN A 307 4.06 -27.86 32.12
CA ASN A 307 5.23 -28.43 31.46
C ASN A 307 6.49 -27.51 31.51
N GLU A 308 6.44 -26.43 32.33
CA GLU A 308 7.59 -25.57 32.66
C GLU A 308 8.23 -25.94 34.01
#